data_33b426bcd5e283201353820076ca03a9
#
_entry.id   33b426bcd5e283201353820076ca03a9
#
_cell.length_a   1.000
_cell.length_b   1.000
_cell.length_c   1.000
_cell.angle_alpha   90.00
_cell.angle_beta   90.00
_cell.angle_gamma   90.00
#
_symmetry.space_group_name_H-M   'P 1'
#
loop_
_entity.id
_entity.type
_entity.pdbx_description
1 polymer ?
#
loop_
_entity_poly.entity_id
_entity_poly.type
_entity_poly.pdbx_seq_one_letter_code
_entity_poly.pdbx_strand_id
1 'polypeptide(L)'
;MFLCTKLTHLDFIVSFFLLMCNSISLKMNKFLKIKVLRKALFAFASLTALVVSSSVFVSCHESLEKRAQREAREYTERNCPTPWDNNDVRTDSVGFDIDSRTYIYYCSVRGKADNADFINANRQVLTDNLKEEVNSNPNLKAFKEAAFSFAYILRSHKDAKQVLFSITITPKDYEKSLMPIKP
;
A
#
# COMPACT_ATOMS: atom_id res chain seq x y z
N MET A 1 -4.62 -3.70 -16.02
CA MET A 1 -4.63 -4.22 -17.40
C MET A 1 -3.28 -3.98 -18.10
N PHE A 2 -2.14 -4.14 -17.41
CA PHE A 2 -0.80 -3.89 -17.97
C PHE A 2 0.16 -5.09 -17.85
N LEU A 3 -0.31 -6.26 -17.41
CA LEU A 3 0.52 -7.46 -17.23
C LEU A 3 0.56 -8.39 -18.45
N CYS A 4 -0.30 -8.18 -19.44
CA CYS A 4 -0.43 -9.11 -20.60
C CYS A 4 0.51 -8.78 -21.77
N THR A 5 1.09 -7.57 -21.84
CA THR A 5 1.92 -7.16 -22.98
C THR A 5 3.41 -7.47 -22.84
N LYS A 6 3.90 -7.77 -21.63
CA LYS A 6 5.32 -8.12 -21.42
C LYS A 6 5.63 -9.61 -21.65
N LEU A 7 4.64 -10.48 -21.53
CA LEU A 7 4.84 -11.92 -21.76
C LEU A 7 5.03 -12.25 -23.25
N THR A 8 4.32 -11.55 -24.12
CA THR A 8 4.39 -11.75 -25.58
C THR A 8 5.73 -11.31 -26.20
N HIS A 9 6.40 -10.33 -25.61
CA HIS A 9 7.71 -9.88 -26.08
C HIS A 9 8.84 -10.86 -25.73
N LEU A 10 8.75 -11.55 -24.61
CA LEU A 10 9.73 -12.55 -24.20
C LEU A 10 9.61 -13.82 -25.04
N ASP A 11 8.40 -14.26 -25.33
CA ASP A 11 8.13 -15.41 -26.22
C ASP A 11 8.59 -15.14 -27.66
N PHE A 12 8.46 -13.91 -28.15
CA PHE A 12 8.93 -13.53 -29.48
C PHE A 12 10.46 -13.55 -29.57
N ILE A 13 11.17 -13.07 -28.55
CA ILE A 13 12.64 -13.08 -28.51
C ILE A 13 13.17 -14.51 -28.41
N VAL A 14 12.56 -15.36 -27.57
CA VAL A 14 12.95 -16.78 -27.47
C VAL A 14 12.69 -17.55 -28.75
N SER A 15 11.54 -17.32 -29.42
CA SER A 15 11.20 -17.94 -30.70
C SER A 15 12.12 -17.48 -31.83
N PHE A 16 12.48 -16.19 -31.89
CA PHE A 16 13.42 -15.66 -32.88
C PHE A 16 14.85 -16.23 -32.70
N PHE A 17 15.28 -16.41 -31.44
CA PHE A 17 16.58 -17.03 -31.14
C PHE A 17 16.63 -18.50 -31.50
N LEU A 18 15.57 -19.26 -31.30
CA LEU A 18 15.47 -20.67 -31.70
C LEU A 18 15.51 -20.85 -33.21
N LEU A 19 14.87 -19.94 -33.97
CA LEU A 19 14.90 -19.93 -35.44
C LEU A 19 16.30 -19.60 -36.00
N MET A 20 17.02 -18.64 -35.38
CA MET A 20 18.40 -18.28 -35.80
C MET A 20 19.38 -19.41 -35.48
N CYS A 21 19.24 -20.12 -34.37
CA CYS A 21 20.07 -21.25 -33.99
C CYS A 21 19.92 -22.44 -34.97
N ASN A 22 18.72 -22.66 -35.47
CA ASN A 22 18.40 -23.73 -36.44
C ASN A 22 18.97 -23.43 -37.85
N SER A 23 18.99 -22.16 -38.25
CA SER A 23 19.53 -21.74 -39.56
C SER A 23 21.07 -21.84 -39.66
N ILE A 24 21.78 -21.66 -38.55
CA ILE A 24 23.27 -21.73 -38.51
C ILE A 24 23.75 -23.19 -38.49
N SER A 25 22.92 -24.12 -38.00
CA SER A 25 23.27 -25.55 -37.89
C SER A 25 23.37 -26.28 -39.22
N LEU A 26 22.82 -25.75 -40.29
CA LEU A 26 22.68 -26.46 -41.58
C LEU A 26 23.88 -26.32 -42.52
N LYS A 27 24.89 -25.47 -42.24
CA LYS A 27 25.97 -25.12 -43.17
C LYS A 27 27.41 -25.52 -42.80
N MET A 28 27.62 -26.28 -41.71
CA MET A 28 28.99 -26.63 -41.28
C MET A 28 29.32 -28.13 -41.30
N ASN A 29 30.57 -28.49 -41.73
CA ASN A 29 31.09 -29.87 -41.83
C ASN A 29 31.10 -30.63 -40.48
N LYS A 30 30.75 -31.92 -40.50
CA LYS A 30 30.42 -32.75 -39.34
C LYS A 30 31.47 -32.80 -38.20
N PHE A 31 32.76 -32.70 -38.49
CA PHE A 31 33.84 -32.81 -37.49
C PHE A 31 34.15 -31.53 -36.70
N LEU A 32 33.94 -30.35 -37.32
CA LEU A 32 34.14 -29.06 -36.66
C LEU A 32 32.97 -28.66 -35.76
N LYS A 33 31.80 -29.24 -36.04
CA LYS A 33 30.53 -28.94 -35.35
C LYS A 33 30.56 -29.25 -33.86
N ILE A 34 31.21 -30.32 -33.41
CA ILE A 34 31.07 -30.80 -32.02
C ILE A 34 31.83 -29.92 -31.03
N LYS A 35 33.04 -29.45 -31.39
CA LYS A 35 33.85 -28.61 -30.48
C LYS A 35 33.37 -27.16 -30.43
N VAL A 36 32.92 -26.61 -31.57
CA VAL A 36 32.41 -25.25 -31.65
C VAL A 36 31.02 -25.15 -31.08
N LEU A 37 30.16 -26.14 -31.34
CA LEU A 37 28.80 -26.21 -30.78
C LEU A 37 28.83 -26.33 -29.27
N ARG A 38 29.76 -27.10 -28.69
CA ARG A 38 29.89 -27.25 -27.24
C ARG A 38 30.34 -25.94 -26.58
N LYS A 39 31.28 -25.20 -27.16
CA LYS A 39 31.72 -23.90 -26.66
C LYS A 39 30.62 -22.83 -26.82
N ALA A 40 29.90 -22.83 -27.93
CA ALA A 40 28.78 -21.94 -28.15
C ALA A 40 27.62 -22.18 -27.16
N LEU A 41 27.27 -23.46 -26.89
CA LEU A 41 26.26 -23.83 -25.90
C LEU A 41 26.62 -23.37 -24.48
N PHE A 42 27.87 -23.51 -24.06
CA PHE A 42 28.33 -23.01 -22.76
C PHE A 42 28.32 -21.48 -22.67
N ALA A 43 28.69 -20.77 -23.73
CA ALA A 43 28.65 -19.30 -23.78
C ALA A 43 27.19 -18.78 -23.75
N PHE A 44 26.28 -19.44 -24.45
CA PHE A 44 24.87 -19.10 -24.44
C PHE A 44 24.19 -19.40 -23.09
N ALA A 45 24.52 -20.54 -22.45
CA ALA A 45 24.00 -20.87 -21.14
C ALA A 45 24.44 -19.88 -20.06
N SER A 46 25.68 -19.37 -20.14
CA SER A 46 26.18 -18.35 -19.21
C SER A 46 25.55 -16.97 -19.47
N LEU A 47 25.28 -16.61 -20.73
CA LEU A 47 24.65 -15.34 -21.09
C LEU A 47 23.16 -15.30 -20.69
N THR A 48 22.44 -16.41 -20.87
CA THR A 48 21.03 -16.52 -20.44
C THR A 48 20.89 -16.51 -18.92
N ALA A 49 21.82 -17.10 -18.18
CA ALA A 49 21.84 -17.06 -16.71
C ALA A 49 22.03 -15.62 -16.17
N LEU A 50 22.83 -14.78 -16.85
CA LEU A 50 23.04 -13.38 -16.49
C LEU A 50 21.81 -12.50 -16.77
N VAL A 51 21.06 -12.77 -17.84
CA VAL A 51 19.85 -12.00 -18.19
C VAL A 51 18.69 -12.35 -17.27
N VAL A 52 18.55 -13.62 -16.86
CA VAL A 52 17.49 -14.06 -15.94
C VAL A 52 17.73 -13.53 -14.53
N SER A 53 18.97 -13.41 -14.07
CA SER A 53 19.27 -12.88 -12.73
C SER A 53 19.01 -11.37 -12.60
N SER A 54 19.03 -10.60 -13.69
CA SER A 54 18.76 -9.16 -13.64
C SER A 54 17.26 -8.79 -13.66
N SER A 55 16.38 -9.71 -14.06
CA SER A 55 14.93 -9.46 -14.10
C SER A 55 14.20 -9.70 -12.78
N VAL A 56 14.85 -10.31 -11.79
CA VAL A 56 14.23 -10.63 -10.49
C VAL A 56 14.22 -9.43 -9.53
N PHE A 57 14.97 -8.37 -9.80
CA PHE A 57 15.10 -7.22 -8.89
C PHE A 57 14.20 -6.02 -9.22
N VAL A 58 13.32 -6.11 -10.22
CA VAL A 58 12.26 -5.12 -10.39
C VAL A 58 11.06 -5.56 -9.54
N SER A 59 11.27 -5.69 -8.24
CA SER A 59 10.20 -5.59 -7.28
C SER A 59 9.71 -4.14 -7.33
N CYS A 60 8.58 -3.90 -7.97
CA CYS A 60 7.88 -2.64 -7.84
C CYS A 60 7.46 -2.52 -6.37
N HIS A 61 8.36 -1.97 -5.53
CA HIS A 61 7.99 -1.55 -4.20
C HIS A 61 6.96 -0.43 -4.35
N GLU A 62 5.70 -0.77 -4.15
CA GLU A 62 4.65 0.21 -3.97
C GLU A 62 5.09 1.17 -2.86
N SER A 63 5.06 2.48 -3.11
CA SER A 63 5.40 3.44 -2.06
C SER A 63 4.40 3.31 -0.90
N LEU A 64 4.85 3.67 0.31
CA LEU A 64 4.02 3.56 1.50
C LEU A 64 2.75 4.42 1.39
N GLU A 65 2.82 5.55 0.71
CA GLU A 65 1.69 6.44 0.43
C GLU A 65 0.66 5.78 -0.50
N LYS A 66 1.11 5.13 -1.58
CA LYS A 66 0.21 4.40 -2.50
C LYS A 66 -0.43 3.22 -1.81
N ARG A 67 0.33 2.51 -0.97
CA ARG A 67 -0.19 1.43 -0.13
C ARG A 67 -1.26 1.96 0.82
N ALA A 68 -1.00 3.07 1.53
CA ALA A 68 -1.94 3.71 2.42
C ALA A 68 -3.24 4.10 1.70
N GLN A 69 -3.12 4.71 0.52
CA GLN A 69 -4.29 5.08 -0.30
C GLN A 69 -5.12 3.86 -0.72
N ARG A 70 -4.44 2.79 -1.12
CA ARG A 70 -5.11 1.54 -1.49
C ARG A 70 -5.81 0.89 -0.29
N GLU A 71 -5.13 0.78 0.86
CA GLU A 71 -5.68 0.20 2.08
C GLU A 71 -6.89 1.00 2.60
N ALA A 72 -6.83 2.34 2.58
CA ALA A 72 -7.96 3.20 2.96
C ALA A 72 -9.18 2.96 2.07
N ARG A 73 -8.98 2.87 0.74
CA ARG A 73 -10.06 2.57 -0.20
C ARG A 73 -10.64 1.18 0.02
N GLU A 74 -9.78 0.15 0.11
CA GLU A 74 -10.20 -1.24 0.35
C GLU A 74 -10.96 -1.38 1.67
N TYR A 75 -10.51 -0.68 2.72
CA TYR A 75 -11.22 -0.67 4.00
C TYR A 75 -12.62 -0.05 3.85
N THR A 76 -12.72 1.07 3.15
CA THR A 76 -14.00 1.74 2.89
C THR A 76 -14.95 0.83 2.10
N GLU A 77 -14.47 0.20 1.03
CA GLU A 77 -15.28 -0.66 0.17
C GLU A 77 -15.80 -1.92 0.89
N ARG A 78 -15.01 -2.47 1.83
CA ARG A 78 -15.35 -3.74 2.50
C ARG A 78 -16.06 -3.56 3.84
N ASN A 79 -15.76 -2.49 4.57
CA ASN A 79 -16.17 -2.36 5.96
C ASN A 79 -17.05 -1.15 6.24
N CYS A 80 -17.12 -0.19 5.32
CA CYS A 80 -17.89 1.03 5.57
C CYS A 80 -19.23 1.06 4.80
N PRO A 81 -20.25 1.69 5.40
CA PRO A 81 -20.25 2.22 6.76
C PRO A 81 -20.24 1.09 7.79
N THR A 82 -19.45 1.27 8.88
CA THR A 82 -19.44 0.27 9.96
C THR A 82 -20.80 0.21 10.63
N PRO A 83 -21.21 -0.97 11.17
CA PRO A 83 -22.47 -1.07 11.92
C PRO A 83 -22.41 -0.19 13.17
N TRP A 84 -23.59 0.22 13.65
CA TRP A 84 -23.68 1.03 14.86
C TRP A 84 -23.40 0.26 16.17
N ASP A 85 -23.65 -1.03 16.20
CA ASP A 85 -23.33 -2.02 17.26
C ASP A 85 -23.30 -1.49 18.69
N ASN A 86 -24.35 -0.86 19.15
CA ASN A 86 -24.46 -0.19 20.46
C ASN A 86 -23.55 1.04 20.65
N ASN A 87 -22.82 1.47 19.62
CA ASN A 87 -22.05 2.70 19.66
C ASN A 87 -22.86 3.87 19.10
N ASP A 88 -22.59 5.06 19.61
CA ASP A 88 -23.12 6.30 19.07
C ASP A 88 -22.26 6.90 17.94
N VAL A 89 -21.14 6.23 17.58
CA VAL A 89 -20.21 6.62 16.51
C VAL A 89 -20.03 5.44 15.57
N ARG A 90 -20.01 5.73 14.27
CA ARG A 90 -19.60 4.77 13.22
C ARG A 90 -18.66 5.42 12.23
N THR A 91 -17.82 4.63 11.60
CA THR A 91 -16.98 5.07 10.47
C THR A 91 -17.77 4.94 9.17
N ASP A 92 -17.97 6.04 8.46
CA ASP A 92 -18.66 6.06 7.17
C ASP A 92 -17.73 5.78 6.01
N SER A 93 -16.48 6.26 6.09
CA SER A 93 -15.43 6.02 5.11
C SER A 93 -14.05 6.36 5.67
N VAL A 94 -13.02 5.82 5.03
CA VAL A 94 -11.62 6.16 5.30
C VAL A 94 -10.98 6.61 4.00
N GLY A 95 -10.29 7.75 4.01
CA GLY A 95 -9.53 8.29 2.91
C GLY A 95 -8.04 8.42 3.26
N PHE A 96 -7.23 8.64 2.25
CA PHE A 96 -5.81 9.00 2.43
C PHE A 96 -5.45 10.13 1.48
N ASP A 97 -4.97 11.22 2.04
CA ASP A 97 -4.38 12.32 1.29
C ASP A 97 -2.88 12.13 1.17
N ILE A 98 -2.41 11.99 -0.08
CA ILE A 98 -1.01 11.72 -0.41
C ILE A 98 -0.14 12.94 -0.10
N ASP A 99 -0.63 14.15 -0.39
CA ASP A 99 0.15 15.38 -0.28
C ASP A 99 0.45 15.73 1.17
N SER A 100 -0.56 15.61 2.04
CA SER A 100 -0.39 15.83 3.48
C SER A 100 0.01 14.56 4.25
N ARG A 101 0.10 13.39 3.60
CA ARG A 101 0.36 12.08 4.20
C ARG A 101 -0.56 11.78 5.38
N THR A 102 -1.86 12.05 5.20
CA THR A 102 -2.85 11.98 6.26
C THR A 102 -3.93 10.93 5.97
N TYR A 103 -4.12 9.99 6.90
CA TYR A 103 -5.33 9.16 6.95
C TYR A 103 -6.49 9.98 7.49
N ILE A 104 -7.64 9.92 6.81
CA ILE A 104 -8.82 10.71 7.19
C ILE A 104 -9.98 9.76 7.45
N TYR A 105 -10.43 9.72 8.70
CA TYR A 105 -11.59 8.95 9.14
C TYR A 105 -12.81 9.85 9.15
N TYR A 106 -13.77 9.56 8.28
CA TYR A 106 -15.07 10.24 8.25
C TYR A 106 -16.05 9.43 9.07
N CYS A 107 -16.57 10.02 10.14
CA CYS A 107 -17.43 9.36 11.08
C CYS A 107 -18.75 10.10 11.21
N SER A 108 -19.85 9.36 11.40
CA SER A 108 -21.15 9.90 11.83
C SER A 108 -21.39 9.61 13.31
N VAL A 109 -22.01 10.53 14.00
CA VAL A 109 -22.43 10.37 15.40
C VAL A 109 -23.95 10.50 15.52
N ARG A 110 -24.55 9.70 16.43
CA ARG A 110 -25.98 9.69 16.72
C ARG A 110 -26.26 9.80 18.22
N GLY A 111 -27.54 9.80 18.55
CA GLY A 111 -27.99 9.80 19.94
C GLY A 111 -27.62 11.07 20.70
N LYS A 112 -27.08 10.92 21.90
CA LYS A 112 -26.65 12.06 22.74
C LYS A 112 -25.38 12.74 22.19
N ALA A 113 -24.54 11.98 21.49
CA ALA A 113 -23.33 12.50 20.86
C ALA A 113 -23.62 13.38 19.63
N ASP A 114 -24.81 13.29 19.04
CA ASP A 114 -25.25 14.14 17.93
C ASP A 114 -25.76 15.50 18.42
N ASN A 115 -24.90 16.19 19.17
CA ASN A 115 -25.16 17.50 19.77
C ASN A 115 -23.84 18.24 19.96
N ALA A 116 -23.77 19.46 19.42
CA ALA A 116 -22.56 20.28 19.45
C ALA A 116 -22.11 20.63 20.88
N ASP A 117 -23.06 20.94 21.80
CA ASP A 117 -22.74 21.29 23.16
C ASP A 117 -22.18 20.08 23.92
N PHE A 118 -22.76 18.90 23.72
CA PHE A 118 -22.25 17.65 24.28
C PHE A 118 -20.83 17.35 23.80
N ILE A 119 -20.59 17.48 22.50
CA ILE A 119 -19.26 17.27 21.91
C ILE A 119 -18.26 18.30 22.47
N ASN A 120 -18.64 19.57 22.57
CA ASN A 120 -17.77 20.62 23.09
C ASN A 120 -17.43 20.41 24.57
N ALA A 121 -18.39 20.00 25.38
CA ALA A 121 -18.17 19.67 26.79
C ALA A 121 -17.23 18.48 27.00
N ASN A 122 -17.18 17.53 26.04
CA ASN A 122 -16.34 16.33 26.10
C ASN A 122 -15.13 16.38 25.17
N ARG A 123 -14.81 17.52 24.58
CA ARG A 123 -13.78 17.68 23.56
C ARG A 123 -12.42 17.12 23.99
N GLN A 124 -11.98 17.39 25.22
CA GLN A 124 -10.70 16.93 25.71
C GLN A 124 -10.67 15.40 25.83
N VAL A 125 -11.71 14.80 26.40
CA VAL A 125 -11.84 13.34 26.55
C VAL A 125 -11.82 12.65 25.17
N LEU A 126 -12.54 13.20 24.19
CA LEU A 126 -12.52 12.70 22.81
C LEU A 126 -11.13 12.79 22.20
N THR A 127 -10.44 13.92 22.41
CA THR A 127 -9.08 14.13 21.92
C THR A 127 -8.13 13.08 22.48
N ASP A 128 -8.17 12.88 23.81
CA ASP A 128 -7.26 11.96 24.50
C ASP A 128 -7.53 10.50 24.11
N ASN A 129 -8.81 10.11 23.97
CA ASN A 129 -9.18 8.77 23.52
C ASN A 129 -8.70 8.50 22.07
N LEU A 130 -8.85 9.46 21.15
CA LEU A 130 -8.40 9.30 19.77
C LEU A 130 -6.87 9.25 19.68
N LYS A 131 -6.17 10.02 20.48
CA LYS A 131 -4.71 9.94 20.59
C LYS A 131 -4.27 8.57 21.09
N GLU A 132 -4.91 8.07 22.14
CA GLU A 132 -4.64 6.73 22.67
C GLU A 132 -4.93 5.62 21.67
N GLU A 133 -6.04 5.72 20.91
CA GLU A 133 -6.36 4.78 19.83
C GLU A 133 -5.25 4.74 18.79
N VAL A 134 -4.78 5.89 18.29
CA VAL A 134 -3.67 5.94 17.34
C VAL A 134 -2.39 5.36 17.96
N ASN A 135 -2.09 5.69 19.23
CA ASN A 135 -0.89 5.24 19.91
C ASN A 135 -0.87 3.72 20.10
N SER A 136 -1.97 3.15 20.56
CA SER A 136 -2.07 1.74 20.92
C SER A 136 -2.29 0.81 19.71
N ASN A 137 -2.75 1.33 18.56
CA ASN A 137 -3.08 0.52 17.40
C ASN A 137 -1.82 -0.02 16.68
N PRO A 138 -1.59 -1.35 16.71
CA PRO A 138 -0.40 -1.96 16.09
C PRO A 138 -0.44 -1.91 14.56
N ASN A 139 -1.63 -1.83 13.95
CA ASN A 139 -1.78 -1.79 12.50
C ASN A 139 -1.29 -0.46 11.92
N LEU A 140 -1.23 0.59 12.74
CA LEU A 140 -0.74 1.90 12.34
C LEU A 140 0.78 2.07 12.52
N LYS A 141 1.48 1.04 13.06
CA LYS A 141 2.90 1.13 13.38
C LYS A 141 3.75 1.62 12.22
N ALA A 142 3.66 0.97 11.06
CA ALA A 142 4.45 1.32 9.88
C ALA A 142 4.19 2.76 9.40
N PHE A 143 2.94 3.23 9.50
CA PHE A 143 2.55 4.59 9.11
C PHE A 143 3.01 5.62 10.15
N LYS A 144 2.98 5.28 11.43
CA LYS A 144 3.55 6.12 12.52
C LYS A 144 5.06 6.27 12.36
N GLU A 145 5.78 5.18 12.11
CA GLU A 145 7.23 5.19 11.86
C GLU A 145 7.61 6.02 10.62
N ALA A 146 6.70 6.12 9.65
CA ALA A 146 6.84 6.96 8.47
C ALA A 146 6.31 8.40 8.66
N ALA A 147 5.98 8.80 9.88
CA ALA A 147 5.50 10.13 10.25
C ALA A 147 4.21 10.56 9.54
N PHE A 148 3.23 9.63 9.37
CA PHE A 148 1.90 9.97 8.83
C PHE A 148 1.02 10.62 9.91
N SER A 149 0.10 11.48 9.47
CA SER A 149 -0.92 12.07 10.34
C SER A 149 -2.24 11.30 10.24
N PHE A 150 -3.09 11.44 11.27
CA PHE A 150 -4.40 10.79 11.36
C PHE A 150 -5.45 11.83 11.72
N ALA A 151 -6.37 12.08 10.80
CA ALA A 151 -7.46 13.03 10.97
C ALA A 151 -8.78 12.31 11.23
N TYR A 152 -9.56 12.81 12.19
CA TYR A 152 -10.90 12.34 12.50
C TYR A 152 -11.88 13.48 12.29
N ILE A 153 -12.93 13.25 11.51
CA ILE A 153 -13.99 14.22 11.22
C ILE A 153 -15.31 13.59 11.62
N LEU A 154 -15.90 14.07 12.72
CA LEU A 154 -17.18 13.60 13.24
C LEU A 154 -18.29 14.54 12.75
N ARG A 155 -19.29 13.98 12.08
CA ARG A 155 -20.44 14.69 11.53
C ARG A 155 -21.72 14.24 12.22
N SER A 156 -22.70 15.15 12.27
CA SER A 156 -24.04 14.82 12.72
C SER A 156 -24.67 13.77 11.79
N HIS A 157 -25.32 12.76 12.39
CA HIS A 157 -26.12 11.82 11.61
C HIS A 157 -27.40 12.46 11.06
N LYS A 158 -27.94 13.47 11.78
CA LYS A 158 -29.13 14.20 11.35
C LYS A 158 -28.84 15.19 10.23
N ASP A 159 -27.65 15.80 10.25
CA ASP A 159 -27.18 16.72 9.21
C ASP A 159 -25.73 16.40 8.83
N ALA A 160 -25.56 15.63 7.77
CA ALA A 160 -24.26 15.21 7.28
C ALA A 160 -23.31 16.37 6.85
N LYS A 161 -23.85 17.57 6.69
CA LYS A 161 -23.05 18.78 6.41
C LYS A 161 -22.45 19.40 7.68
N GLN A 162 -23.06 19.13 8.84
CA GLN A 162 -22.62 19.66 10.11
C GLN A 162 -21.46 18.86 10.67
N VAL A 163 -20.28 19.48 10.71
CA VAL A 163 -19.11 18.93 11.42
C VAL A 163 -19.20 19.32 12.88
N LEU A 164 -19.30 18.31 13.76
CA LEU A 164 -19.39 18.50 15.22
C LEU A 164 -18.01 18.53 15.87
N PHE A 165 -17.06 17.73 15.33
CA PHE A 165 -15.70 17.65 15.84
C PHE A 165 -14.73 17.32 14.72
N SER A 166 -13.54 17.91 14.80
CA SER A 166 -12.43 17.57 13.92
C SER A 166 -11.13 17.70 14.69
N ILE A 167 -10.22 16.73 14.47
CA ILE A 167 -8.87 16.72 15.03
C ILE A 167 -7.92 16.07 14.04
N THR A 168 -6.68 16.54 14.02
CA THR A 168 -5.57 15.88 13.32
C THR A 168 -4.49 15.54 14.33
N ILE A 169 -4.20 14.26 14.48
CA ILE A 169 -3.14 13.72 15.31
C ILE A 169 -1.88 13.65 14.46
N THR A 170 -0.90 14.42 14.81
CA THR A 170 0.37 14.57 14.08
C THR A 170 1.46 13.69 14.69
N PRO A 171 2.61 13.51 14.00
CA PRO A 171 3.76 12.78 14.55
C PRO A 171 4.17 13.24 15.95
N LYS A 172 4.08 14.54 16.24
CA LYS A 172 4.42 15.10 17.58
C LYS A 172 3.53 14.57 18.70
N ASP A 173 2.31 14.13 18.37
CA ASP A 173 1.35 13.64 19.36
C ASP A 173 1.63 12.19 19.78
N TYR A 174 2.33 11.39 18.96
CA TYR A 174 2.59 9.97 19.19
C TYR A 174 4.07 9.56 19.19
N GLU A 175 5.01 10.46 18.88
CA GLU A 175 6.46 10.16 18.86
C GLU A 175 6.97 9.57 20.18
N LYS A 176 6.42 10.02 21.31
CA LYS A 176 6.79 9.49 22.63
C LYS A 176 6.49 7.99 22.81
N SER A 177 5.48 7.48 22.08
CA SER A 177 5.09 6.07 22.14
C SER A 177 6.00 5.17 21.29
N LEU A 178 6.77 5.74 20.36
CA LEU A 178 7.71 5.03 19.49
C LEU A 178 9.10 4.89 20.10
N MET A 179 9.41 5.64 21.17
CA MET A 179 10.71 5.51 21.84
C MET A 179 10.75 4.18 22.59
N PRO A 180 11.76 3.31 22.34
CA PRO A 180 11.95 2.13 23.16
C PRO A 180 12.19 2.57 24.60
N ILE A 181 11.49 1.93 25.54
CA ILE A 181 11.75 2.10 26.98
C ILE A 181 13.22 1.76 27.17
N LYS A 182 14.03 2.78 27.47
CA LYS A 182 15.45 2.60 27.73
C LYS A 182 15.56 1.78 29.00
N PRO A 183 16.27 0.63 29.01
CA PRO A 183 16.38 -0.23 30.16
C PRO A 183 17.12 0.48 31.34
#